data_1cb31e11f603d4aacf8d7a80013aef8b
#
_entry.id   1cb31e11f603d4aacf8d7a80013aef8b
#
_cell.length_a   1.000
_cell.length_b   1.000
_cell.length_c   1.000
_cell.angle_alpha   90.00
_cell.angle_beta   90.00
_cell.angle_gamma   90.00
#
_symmetry.space_group_name_H-M   'P 1'
#
loop_
_entity.id
_entity.type
_entity.pdbx_description
1 polymer ?
#
loop_
_entity_poly.entity_id
_entity_poly.type
_entity_poly.pdbx_seq_one_letter_code
_entity_poly.pdbx_strand_id
1 'polypeptide(L)'
;VSWVLRSAVFGRTCGHGSTIADAYGNWWHASTMRISVNYDFERRVGLFPAGFDKDGVLYCNQNFADYPHRIPAGKFDAASQQPEWMLLSYKKPVTASSTAEGSSPALAVNEDCRSWWSAAGTEPSEWLCVDLGKESDIRAIQVNMADEKLVVDFPADSYGDTRKTRHIETRPQISHYTVETSVNGADWTICETVARECSNGYYEYADGIRARYVRVTGGELPYGQALRISGLRVFGNGEGAKPAQAEAAGIRVDALDAKISWQHIENAQGCNVRYGIAPDKLYLSWLVYDADEVTLSTLTAGQEYYICVDSFNENGITPGKTFKLEG
;
A
#
# COMPACT_ATOMS: atom_id res chain seq x y z
N VAL A 1 2.60 -11.75 -20.44
CA VAL A 1 2.97 -12.07 -19.06
C VAL A 1 2.08 -11.22 -18.16
N SER A 2 1.20 -11.81 -17.40
CA SER A 2 0.38 -11.10 -16.43
C SER A 2 1.16 -11.01 -15.11
N TRP A 3 1.47 -9.81 -14.69
CA TRP A 3 2.07 -9.54 -13.40
C TRP A 3 0.97 -9.48 -12.34
N VAL A 4 1.07 -10.28 -11.32
CA VAL A 4 0.15 -10.22 -10.17
C VAL A 4 0.87 -9.51 -9.04
N LEU A 5 0.53 -8.25 -8.83
CA LEU A 5 0.90 -7.56 -7.61
C LEU A 5 0.13 -8.16 -6.44
N ARG A 6 0.87 -8.61 -5.45
CA ARG A 6 0.32 -9.08 -4.19
C ARG A 6 0.90 -8.25 -3.07
N SER A 7 0.25 -7.14 -2.80
CA SER A 7 0.46 -6.32 -1.62
C SER A 7 -0.79 -6.38 -0.75
N ALA A 8 -0.63 -6.22 0.53
CA ALA A 8 -1.75 -6.11 1.46
C ALA A 8 -2.68 -4.93 1.13
N VAL A 9 -2.11 -3.86 0.57
CA VAL A 9 -2.83 -2.62 0.21
C VAL A 9 -3.54 -2.72 -1.13
N PHE A 10 -3.01 -3.51 -2.06
CA PHE A 10 -3.59 -3.67 -3.38
C PHE A 10 -4.37 -4.98 -3.48
N GLY A 11 -5.64 -4.90 -3.82
CA GLY A 11 -6.46 -6.09 -4.05
C GLY A 11 -5.87 -7.01 -5.12
N ARG A 12 -6.30 -8.26 -5.15
CA ARG A 12 -5.73 -9.38 -5.93
C ARG A 12 -5.78 -9.24 -7.45
N THR A 13 -6.28 -8.16 -8.02
CA THR A 13 -6.47 -8.04 -9.46
C THR A 13 -5.75 -6.83 -10.02
N CYS A 14 -4.59 -7.07 -10.62
CA CYS A 14 -3.96 -6.15 -11.55
C CYS A 14 -4.06 -6.72 -12.96
N GLY A 15 -4.17 -5.87 -13.94
CA GLY A 15 -4.21 -6.29 -15.33
C GLY A 15 -4.23 -5.11 -16.27
N HIS A 16 -4.42 -5.38 -17.57
CA HIS A 16 -4.49 -4.36 -18.61
C HIS A 16 -3.27 -3.44 -18.56
N GLY A 17 -2.07 -4.07 -18.52
CA GLY A 17 -0.80 -3.38 -18.40
C GLY A 17 -0.12 -3.15 -19.75
N SER A 18 0.76 -2.17 -19.79
CA SER A 18 1.65 -1.87 -20.92
C SER A 18 3.02 -1.47 -20.38
N THR A 19 4.05 -1.74 -21.18
CA THR A 19 5.43 -1.39 -20.82
C THR A 19 5.98 -0.40 -21.84
N ILE A 20 6.57 0.68 -21.37
CA ILE A 20 7.07 1.79 -22.20
C ILE A 20 8.43 2.27 -21.69
N ALA A 21 9.27 2.72 -22.60
CA ALA A 21 10.51 3.40 -22.27
C ALA A 21 10.29 4.91 -22.12
N ASP A 22 10.92 5.53 -21.14
CA ASP A 22 10.97 6.99 -21.00
C ASP A 22 12.10 7.61 -21.86
N ALA A 23 12.20 8.94 -21.82
CA ALA A 23 13.21 9.67 -22.57
C ALA A 23 14.66 9.39 -22.12
N TYR A 24 14.86 8.81 -20.94
CA TYR A 24 16.18 8.42 -20.41
C TYR A 24 16.50 6.95 -20.72
N GLY A 25 15.59 6.22 -21.37
CA GLY A 25 15.72 4.80 -21.67
C GLY A 25 15.43 3.89 -20.48
N ASN A 26 14.80 4.37 -19.41
CA ASN A 26 14.25 3.53 -18.35
C ASN A 26 12.95 2.90 -18.84
N TRP A 27 12.70 1.68 -18.42
CA TRP A 27 11.45 1.00 -18.73
C TRP A 27 10.47 1.11 -17.56
N TRP A 28 9.21 1.29 -17.88
CA TRP A 28 8.11 1.42 -16.94
C TRP A 28 6.98 0.47 -17.31
N HIS A 29 6.44 -0.22 -16.34
CA HIS A 29 5.23 -1.00 -16.52
C HIS A 29 4.06 -0.26 -15.87
N ALA A 30 3.09 0.13 -16.68
CA ALA A 30 1.83 0.69 -16.19
C ALA A 30 0.78 -0.41 -16.16
N SER A 31 0.02 -0.51 -15.08
CA SER A 31 -1.03 -1.51 -14.90
C SER A 31 -2.22 -0.91 -14.17
N THR A 32 -3.42 -1.43 -14.41
CA THR A 32 -4.56 -1.08 -13.59
C THR A 32 -4.46 -1.77 -12.25
N MET A 33 -4.74 -1.04 -11.19
CA MET A 33 -4.73 -1.52 -9.83
C MET A 33 -6.09 -1.28 -9.19
N ARG A 34 -6.52 -2.22 -8.36
CA ARG A 34 -7.74 -2.12 -7.59
C ARG A 34 -7.39 -1.72 -6.17
N ILE A 35 -7.82 -0.52 -5.77
CA ILE A 35 -7.57 0.01 -4.42
C ILE A 35 -8.83 -0.08 -3.57
N SER A 36 -10.01 0.03 -4.17
CA SER A 36 -11.27 -0.11 -3.45
C SER A 36 -11.82 -1.53 -3.55
N VAL A 37 -12.51 -1.95 -2.50
CA VAL A 37 -13.08 -3.30 -2.38
C VAL A 37 -14.52 -3.35 -2.82
N ASN A 38 -15.21 -2.23 -2.75
CA ASN A 38 -16.65 -2.19 -2.92
C ASN A 38 -17.07 -2.00 -4.37
N TYR A 39 -16.15 -1.59 -5.23
CA TYR A 39 -16.47 -1.30 -6.61
C TYR A 39 -15.43 -1.86 -7.57
N ASP A 40 -15.78 -2.91 -8.30
CA ASP A 40 -14.88 -3.62 -9.24
C ASP A 40 -14.33 -2.76 -10.38
N PHE A 41 -14.93 -1.62 -10.65
CA PHE A 41 -14.53 -0.70 -11.71
C PHE A 41 -13.70 0.47 -11.21
N GLU A 42 -13.54 0.68 -9.92
CA GLU A 42 -12.59 1.65 -9.43
C GLU A 42 -11.18 1.12 -9.62
N ARG A 43 -10.52 1.62 -10.66
CA ARG A 43 -9.17 1.22 -11.01
C ARG A 43 -8.27 2.42 -10.98
N ARG A 44 -7.11 2.24 -10.37
CA ARG A 44 -6.03 3.23 -10.37
C ARG A 44 -4.92 2.77 -11.29
N VAL A 45 -4.08 3.68 -11.70
CA VAL A 45 -2.87 3.37 -12.46
C VAL A 45 -1.74 3.10 -11.46
N GLY A 46 -1.20 1.89 -11.50
CA GLY A 46 0.07 1.57 -10.88
C GLY A 46 1.18 1.77 -11.91
N LEU A 47 2.30 2.36 -11.49
CA LEU A 47 3.47 2.57 -12.33
C LEU A 47 4.68 1.94 -11.63
N PHE A 48 5.35 1.02 -12.30
CA PHE A 48 6.43 0.22 -11.72
C PHE A 48 7.69 0.35 -12.55
N PRO A 49 8.87 0.50 -11.93
CA PRO A 49 10.15 0.36 -12.62
C PRO A 49 10.26 -1.02 -13.25
N ALA A 50 10.66 -1.06 -14.50
CA ALA A 50 10.81 -2.30 -15.27
C ALA A 50 12.12 -2.29 -16.03
N GLY A 51 12.50 -3.43 -16.59
CA GLY A 51 13.72 -3.54 -17.40
C GLY A 51 13.82 -4.88 -18.12
N PHE A 52 14.86 -5.00 -18.89
CA PHE A 52 15.29 -6.28 -19.44
C PHE A 52 16.57 -6.72 -18.76
N ASP A 53 16.63 -7.95 -18.32
CA ASP A 53 17.84 -8.51 -17.75
C ASP A 53 18.88 -8.85 -18.83
N LYS A 54 20.05 -9.39 -18.42
CA LYS A 54 21.15 -9.77 -19.30
C LYS A 54 20.76 -10.83 -20.37
N ASP A 55 19.69 -11.58 -20.11
CA ASP A 55 19.18 -12.63 -21.00
C ASP A 55 17.99 -12.14 -21.85
N GLY A 56 17.69 -10.82 -21.78
CA GLY A 56 16.58 -10.20 -22.50
C GLY A 56 15.20 -10.48 -21.90
N VAL A 57 15.12 -10.97 -20.67
CA VAL A 57 13.87 -11.21 -19.99
C VAL A 57 13.32 -9.91 -19.39
N LEU A 58 12.10 -9.55 -19.78
CA LEU A 58 11.39 -8.41 -19.20
C LEU A 58 11.02 -8.71 -17.75
N TYR A 59 11.39 -7.82 -16.85
CA TYR A 59 11.01 -7.86 -15.44
C TYR A 59 10.35 -6.54 -14.99
N CYS A 60 9.62 -6.62 -13.89
CA CYS A 60 9.03 -5.48 -13.21
C CYS A 60 9.40 -5.54 -11.74
N ASN A 61 9.95 -4.46 -11.20
CA ASN A 61 10.26 -4.39 -9.78
C ASN A 61 8.98 -4.13 -8.98
N GLN A 62 8.61 -5.10 -8.13
CA GLN A 62 7.44 -5.07 -7.27
C GLN A 62 7.79 -4.90 -5.79
N ASN A 63 9.08 -4.76 -5.47
CA ASN A 63 9.54 -4.64 -4.09
C ASN A 63 8.96 -3.40 -3.44
N PHE A 64 8.15 -3.58 -2.38
CA PHE A 64 7.49 -2.48 -1.68
C PHE A 64 6.77 -1.51 -2.63
N ALA A 65 6.10 -2.05 -3.67
CA ALA A 65 5.55 -1.25 -4.76
C ALA A 65 4.44 -0.27 -4.34
N ASP A 66 3.91 -0.42 -3.14
CA ASP A 66 2.91 0.44 -2.50
C ASP A 66 3.52 1.43 -1.48
N TYR A 67 4.86 1.42 -1.34
CA TYR A 67 5.60 2.40 -0.56
C TYR A 67 6.09 3.54 -1.45
N PRO A 68 6.38 4.72 -0.88
CA PRO A 68 7.00 5.81 -1.64
C PRO A 68 8.39 5.44 -2.17
N HIS A 69 8.60 5.64 -3.46
CA HIS A 69 9.88 5.46 -4.11
C HIS A 69 10.37 6.77 -4.69
N ARG A 70 11.61 7.13 -4.41
CA ARG A 70 12.26 8.24 -5.08
C ARG A 70 12.88 7.74 -6.37
N ILE A 71 12.36 8.25 -7.48
CA ILE A 71 12.89 7.93 -8.81
C ILE A 71 13.90 9.02 -9.22
N PRO A 72 15.16 8.67 -9.48
CA PRO A 72 16.16 9.63 -9.95
C PRO A 72 15.76 10.26 -11.30
N ALA A 73 16.07 11.56 -11.46
CA ALA A 73 16.00 12.21 -12.76
C ALA A 73 17.17 11.71 -13.62
N GLY A 74 16.87 10.85 -14.61
CA GLY A 74 17.89 10.27 -15.49
C GLY A 74 17.82 8.74 -15.53
N LYS A 75 18.90 8.10 -15.99
CA LYS A 75 18.98 6.65 -16.05
C LYS A 75 19.19 6.06 -14.66
N PHE A 76 18.44 5.01 -14.31
CA PHE A 76 18.58 4.28 -13.05
C PHE A 76 18.46 2.77 -13.27
N ASP A 77 18.88 1.99 -12.28
CA ASP A 77 18.69 0.55 -12.26
C ASP A 77 17.33 0.22 -11.62
N ALA A 78 16.40 -0.26 -12.44
CA ALA A 78 15.05 -0.61 -12.00
C ALA A 78 15.04 -1.79 -11.01
N ALA A 79 15.99 -2.72 -11.10
CA ALA A 79 16.05 -3.90 -10.21
C ALA A 79 16.47 -3.54 -8.78
N SER A 80 17.26 -2.48 -8.61
CA SER A 80 17.79 -2.05 -7.32
C SER A 80 16.90 -1.04 -6.57
N GLN A 81 15.79 -0.60 -7.16
CA GLN A 81 14.92 0.37 -6.52
C GLN A 81 14.33 -0.19 -5.22
N GLN A 82 14.43 0.60 -4.17
CA GLN A 82 13.92 0.33 -2.82
C GLN A 82 13.05 1.52 -2.38
N PRO A 83 12.16 1.34 -1.39
CA PRO A 83 11.40 2.46 -0.85
C PRO A 83 12.33 3.51 -0.24
N GLU A 84 11.99 4.78 -0.43
CA GLU A 84 12.71 5.90 0.15
C GLU A 84 12.46 5.98 1.66
N TRP A 85 11.22 5.71 2.09
CA TRP A 85 10.78 5.79 3.47
C TRP A 85 9.99 4.57 3.89
N MET A 86 10.07 4.24 5.18
CA MET A 86 9.35 3.13 5.76
C MET A 86 8.02 3.58 6.39
N LEU A 87 7.12 2.63 6.60
CA LEU A 87 5.82 2.88 7.21
C LEU A 87 5.94 3.01 8.73
N LEU A 88 5.65 4.18 9.26
CA LEU A 88 5.72 4.50 10.69
C LEU A 88 4.41 4.19 11.43
N SER A 89 3.27 4.16 10.73
CA SER A 89 1.94 4.06 11.33
C SER A 89 1.43 2.64 11.54
N TYR A 90 2.13 1.61 11.03
CA TYR A 90 1.65 0.23 11.09
C TYR A 90 1.34 -0.22 12.52
N LYS A 91 0.07 -0.61 12.76
CA LYS A 91 -0.45 -1.05 14.08
C LYS A 91 -0.16 -0.12 15.25
N LYS A 92 0.10 1.14 15.00
CA LYS A 92 0.23 2.14 16.08
C LYS A 92 -1.13 2.41 16.73
N PRO A 93 -1.15 2.90 17.97
CA PRO A 93 -2.39 3.30 18.65
C PRO A 93 -3.17 4.33 17.83
N VAL A 94 -4.47 4.13 17.69
CA VAL A 94 -5.36 5.04 16.95
C VAL A 94 -6.55 5.42 17.83
N THR A 95 -6.90 6.69 17.80
CA THR A 95 -8.10 7.24 18.42
C THR A 95 -8.96 7.93 17.37
N ALA A 96 -10.24 8.08 17.65
CA ALA A 96 -11.19 8.72 16.76
C ALA A 96 -12.22 9.54 17.55
N SER A 97 -12.85 10.52 16.91
CA SER A 97 -13.95 11.31 17.47
C SER A 97 -15.15 10.44 17.82
N SER A 98 -15.47 9.51 16.90
CA SER A 98 -16.53 8.52 17.06
C SER A 98 -16.18 7.24 16.30
N THR A 99 -16.97 6.19 16.49
CA THR A 99 -16.77 4.93 15.73
C THR A 99 -18.13 4.26 15.51
N ALA A 100 -18.42 3.91 14.28
CA ALA A 100 -19.61 3.18 13.92
C ALA A 100 -19.62 1.76 14.52
N GLU A 101 -20.80 1.23 14.79
CA GLU A 101 -20.95 -0.13 15.28
C GLU A 101 -20.30 -1.15 14.32
N GLY A 102 -19.52 -2.07 14.87
CA GLY A 102 -18.79 -3.09 14.09
C GLY A 102 -17.50 -2.59 13.44
N SER A 103 -17.13 -1.32 13.60
CA SER A 103 -15.87 -0.74 13.14
C SER A 103 -14.85 -0.62 14.26
N SER A 104 -13.60 -0.31 13.90
CA SER A 104 -12.52 -0.02 14.87
C SER A 104 -11.50 0.94 14.25
N PRO A 105 -11.01 1.95 15.00
CA PRO A 105 -9.96 2.84 14.52
C PRO A 105 -8.68 2.11 14.07
N ALA A 106 -8.35 0.98 14.69
CA ALA A 106 -7.17 0.18 14.34
C ALA A 106 -7.20 -0.39 12.90
N LEU A 107 -8.38 -0.47 12.27
CA LEU A 107 -8.51 -0.92 10.89
C LEU A 107 -7.90 0.06 9.88
N ALA A 108 -7.67 1.31 10.27
CA ALA A 108 -7.05 2.31 9.40
C ALA A 108 -5.50 2.21 9.34
N VAL A 109 -4.88 1.35 10.15
CA VAL A 109 -3.41 1.21 10.22
C VAL A 109 -2.95 -0.25 10.17
N ASN A 110 -3.78 -1.15 9.66
CA ASN A 110 -3.52 -2.61 9.62
C ASN A 110 -2.99 -3.11 8.28
N GLU A 111 -2.84 -2.23 7.29
CA GLU A 111 -2.40 -2.54 5.91
C GLU A 111 -3.34 -3.49 5.13
N ASP A 112 -4.59 -3.63 5.55
CA ASP A 112 -5.64 -4.32 4.78
C ASP A 112 -6.66 -3.32 4.23
N CYS A 113 -6.53 -2.95 2.96
CA CYS A 113 -7.46 -2.02 2.29
C CYS A 113 -8.90 -2.53 2.20
N ARG A 114 -9.19 -3.77 2.59
CA ARG A 114 -10.52 -4.37 2.62
C ARG A 114 -11.21 -4.22 3.97
N SER A 115 -10.54 -3.59 4.90
CA SER A 115 -11.08 -3.19 6.19
C SER A 115 -10.91 -1.68 6.38
N TRP A 116 -11.76 -1.05 7.14
CA TRP A 116 -11.72 0.39 7.37
C TRP A 116 -12.36 0.78 8.69
N TRP A 117 -11.89 1.90 9.24
CA TRP A 117 -12.61 2.61 10.26
C TRP A 117 -13.71 3.48 9.61
N SER A 118 -14.85 3.57 10.29
CA SER A 118 -15.94 4.48 9.94
C SER A 118 -16.33 5.31 11.14
N ALA A 119 -16.47 6.61 10.97
CA ALA A 119 -17.14 7.47 11.93
C ALA A 119 -18.59 7.03 12.14
N ALA A 120 -19.15 7.30 13.33
CA ALA A 120 -20.52 6.93 13.66
C ALA A 120 -21.56 7.82 12.95
N GLY A 121 -21.19 9.05 12.61
CA GLY A 121 -22.03 10.04 11.95
C GLY A 121 -21.44 10.55 10.64
N THR A 122 -22.18 11.45 9.99
CA THR A 122 -21.80 12.13 8.74
C THR A 122 -21.44 13.59 8.96
N GLU A 123 -21.41 14.02 10.24
CA GLU A 123 -21.15 15.41 10.56
C GLU A 123 -19.72 15.82 10.18
N PRO A 124 -19.52 17.03 9.66
CA PRO A 124 -18.20 17.62 9.53
C PRO A 124 -17.51 17.66 10.90
N SER A 125 -16.18 17.53 10.90
CA SER A 125 -15.33 17.49 12.10
C SER A 125 -15.13 16.11 12.78
N GLU A 126 -15.67 15.04 12.23
CA GLU A 126 -15.22 13.69 12.60
C GLU A 126 -13.75 13.50 12.26
N TRP A 127 -12.99 12.84 13.12
CA TRP A 127 -11.55 12.69 12.94
C TRP A 127 -11.02 11.33 13.35
N LEU A 128 -9.88 10.97 12.75
CA LEU A 128 -9.06 9.81 13.11
C LEU A 128 -7.63 10.27 13.37
N CYS A 129 -7.02 9.83 14.48
CA CYS A 129 -5.67 10.21 14.88
C CYS A 129 -4.82 8.99 15.21
N VAL A 130 -3.65 8.87 14.57
CA VAL A 130 -2.63 7.89 14.92
C VAL A 130 -1.56 8.49 15.83
N ASP A 131 -1.18 7.77 16.88
CA ASP A 131 -0.03 8.07 17.75
C ASP A 131 1.16 7.20 17.32
N LEU A 132 2.19 7.80 16.75
CA LEU A 132 3.41 7.10 16.32
C LEU A 132 4.25 6.57 17.51
N GLY A 133 3.84 6.93 18.77
CA GLY A 133 4.51 6.53 20.00
C GLY A 133 5.70 7.41 20.39
N LYS A 134 6.31 8.07 19.42
CA LYS A 134 7.41 9.02 19.60
C LYS A 134 7.37 10.09 18.51
N GLU A 135 8.03 11.20 18.75
CA GLU A 135 8.29 12.17 17.71
C GLU A 135 9.15 11.54 16.61
N SER A 136 8.70 11.65 15.37
CA SER A 136 9.30 11.01 14.20
C SER A 136 9.51 11.99 13.06
N ASP A 137 10.42 11.68 12.15
CA ASP A 137 10.66 12.43 10.92
C ASP A 137 9.69 11.92 9.84
N ILE A 138 8.55 12.61 9.70
CA ILE A 138 7.50 12.28 8.75
C ILE A 138 7.86 12.89 7.38
N ARG A 139 7.87 12.06 6.34
CA ARG A 139 8.23 12.47 4.98
C ARG A 139 7.05 12.41 4.01
N ALA A 140 6.11 11.52 4.25
CA ALA A 140 4.87 11.48 3.47
C ALA A 140 3.69 10.97 4.31
N ILE A 141 2.49 11.44 3.96
CA ILE A 141 1.24 10.96 4.52
C ILE A 141 0.33 10.55 3.38
N GLN A 142 -0.22 9.34 3.47
CA GLN A 142 -1.22 8.84 2.54
C GLN A 142 -2.52 8.58 3.29
N VAL A 143 -3.62 9.11 2.73
CA VAL A 143 -4.97 8.89 3.24
C VAL A 143 -5.74 8.11 2.18
N ASN A 144 -6.17 6.90 2.50
CA ASN A 144 -7.04 6.08 1.66
C ASN A 144 -8.43 6.07 2.28
N MET A 145 -9.39 6.66 1.59
CA MET A 145 -10.79 6.62 2.00
C MET A 145 -11.46 5.35 1.49
N ALA A 146 -12.47 4.90 2.22
CA ALA A 146 -13.26 3.72 1.84
C ALA A 146 -14.69 4.11 1.49
N ASP A 147 -15.20 3.50 0.44
CA ASP A 147 -16.60 3.63 0.01
C ASP A 147 -17.41 2.46 0.57
N GLU A 148 -18.30 2.72 1.49
CA GLU A 148 -19.24 1.71 2.01
C GLU A 148 -20.65 2.25 1.97
N LYS A 149 -21.58 1.42 1.50
CA LYS A 149 -23.01 1.75 1.46
C LYS A 149 -23.29 3.09 0.77
N LEU A 150 -22.48 3.42 -0.23
CA LEU A 150 -22.67 4.62 -1.01
C LEU A 150 -23.96 4.51 -1.83
N VAL A 151 -24.88 5.44 -1.60
CA VAL A 151 -26.12 5.55 -2.37
C VAL A 151 -25.97 6.71 -3.33
N VAL A 152 -25.98 6.41 -4.62
CA VAL A 152 -25.91 7.42 -5.69
C VAL A 152 -27.23 7.40 -6.46
N ASP A 153 -27.90 8.54 -6.51
CA ASP A 153 -29.08 8.71 -7.33
C ASP A 153 -28.67 8.82 -8.81
N PHE A 154 -29.09 7.83 -9.59
CA PHE A 154 -28.85 7.81 -11.02
C PHE A 154 -29.86 8.72 -11.73
N PRO A 155 -29.44 9.59 -12.67
CA PRO A 155 -30.36 10.32 -13.53
C PRO A 155 -31.29 9.34 -14.30
N ALA A 156 -32.53 9.74 -14.49
CA ALA A 156 -33.54 8.89 -15.14
C ALA A 156 -33.20 8.46 -16.57
N ASP A 157 -32.31 9.19 -17.23
CA ASP A 157 -31.81 8.96 -18.59
C ASP A 157 -30.47 8.20 -18.66
N SER A 158 -29.90 7.85 -17.51
CA SER A 158 -28.65 7.09 -17.48
C SER A 158 -28.83 5.66 -17.96
N TYR A 159 -28.23 5.32 -19.05
CA TYR A 159 -27.97 3.99 -19.66
C TYR A 159 -28.86 2.82 -19.21
N GLY A 160 -30.17 2.88 -19.28
CA GLY A 160 -31.09 1.77 -19.15
C GLY A 160 -30.94 0.93 -17.86
N ASP A 161 -31.96 0.22 -17.51
CA ASP A 161 -32.11 -0.51 -16.24
C ASP A 161 -31.02 -1.55 -15.91
N THR A 162 -30.36 -2.09 -16.91
CA THR A 162 -29.39 -3.17 -16.74
C THR A 162 -27.98 -2.69 -16.35
N ARG A 163 -27.76 -1.36 -16.28
CA ARG A 163 -26.43 -0.77 -16.04
C ARG A 163 -26.39 0.23 -14.88
N LYS A 164 -27.31 0.16 -13.97
CA LYS A 164 -27.40 1.04 -12.79
C LYS A 164 -26.12 1.07 -11.94
N THR A 165 -25.29 0.04 -12.04
CA THR A 165 -24.00 -0.05 -11.34
C THR A 165 -22.83 0.59 -12.08
N ARG A 166 -23.06 1.19 -13.24
CA ARG A 166 -22.00 1.74 -14.10
C ARG A 166 -22.26 3.19 -14.49
N HIS A 167 -22.87 3.94 -13.61
CA HIS A 167 -23.07 5.35 -13.83
C HIS A 167 -21.74 6.10 -13.81
N ILE A 168 -21.53 6.98 -14.81
CA ILE A 168 -20.44 7.95 -14.77
C ILE A 168 -21.00 9.20 -14.14
N GLU A 169 -20.57 9.51 -12.93
CA GLU A 169 -20.92 10.75 -12.27
C GLU A 169 -20.23 11.92 -12.98
N THR A 170 -21.05 12.86 -13.45
CA THR A 170 -20.59 14.07 -14.15
C THR A 170 -20.61 15.31 -13.27
N ARG A 171 -21.23 15.23 -12.09
CA ARG A 171 -21.22 16.32 -11.11
C ARG A 171 -19.94 16.24 -10.29
N PRO A 172 -19.27 17.36 -10.03
CA PRO A 172 -18.10 17.39 -9.15
C PRO A 172 -18.43 16.80 -7.78
N GLN A 173 -17.63 15.84 -7.33
CA GLN A 173 -17.74 15.19 -6.02
C GLN A 173 -16.53 15.58 -5.18
N ILE A 174 -16.63 16.69 -4.49
CA ILE A 174 -15.52 17.28 -3.75
C ILE A 174 -15.41 16.64 -2.37
N SER A 175 -14.25 16.12 -2.06
CA SER A 175 -13.89 15.68 -0.70
C SER A 175 -13.22 16.84 0.04
N HIS A 176 -13.78 17.22 1.18
CA HIS A 176 -13.17 18.21 2.08
C HIS A 176 -12.62 17.51 3.30
N TYR A 177 -11.34 17.71 3.58
CA TYR A 177 -10.70 17.26 4.81
C TYR A 177 -9.39 17.99 5.09
N THR A 178 -8.89 17.90 6.32
CA THR A 178 -7.56 18.38 6.69
C THR A 178 -6.68 17.22 7.12
N VAL A 179 -5.37 17.37 6.91
CA VAL A 179 -4.34 16.56 7.53
C VAL A 179 -3.56 17.44 8.49
N GLU A 180 -3.44 16.97 9.71
CA GLU A 180 -2.87 17.74 10.80
C GLU A 180 -1.82 16.93 11.54
N THR A 181 -0.83 17.60 12.10
CA THR A 181 0.22 16.97 12.91
C THR A 181 0.35 17.67 14.26
N SER A 182 0.84 16.93 15.26
CA SER A 182 1.11 17.47 16.59
C SER A 182 2.27 16.72 17.25
N VAL A 183 3.03 17.40 18.08
CA VAL A 183 4.06 16.79 18.93
C VAL A 183 3.46 16.27 20.24
N ASN A 184 2.50 16.99 20.80
CA ASN A 184 1.96 16.76 22.15
C ASN A 184 0.50 16.28 22.20
N GLY A 185 -0.17 16.17 21.02
CA GLY A 185 -1.57 15.78 20.91
C GLY A 185 -2.58 16.87 21.30
N ALA A 186 -2.12 18.07 21.64
CA ALA A 186 -2.94 19.22 22.04
C ALA A 186 -2.85 20.38 21.04
N ASP A 187 -1.64 20.74 20.67
CA ASP A 187 -1.37 21.81 19.73
C ASP A 187 -1.22 21.21 18.31
N TRP A 188 -2.09 21.61 17.40
CA TRP A 188 -2.17 21.03 16.06
C TRP A 188 -1.75 22.02 14.99
N THR A 189 -0.97 21.53 14.03
CA THR A 189 -0.59 22.26 12.83
C THR A 189 -1.26 21.61 11.63
N ILE A 190 -2.00 22.37 10.82
CA ILE A 190 -2.57 21.91 9.56
C ILE A 190 -1.45 21.82 8.55
N CYS A 191 -1.22 20.62 8.02
CA CYS A 191 -0.27 20.36 6.95
C CYS A 191 -0.94 20.45 5.58
N GLU A 192 -2.19 19.94 5.48
CA GLU A 192 -2.95 19.94 4.24
C GLU A 192 -4.40 20.38 4.50
N THR A 193 -4.92 21.19 3.58
CA THR A 193 -6.34 21.49 3.45
C THR A 193 -6.79 21.05 2.08
N VAL A 194 -7.66 20.06 2.04
CA VAL A 194 -8.07 19.39 0.81
C VAL A 194 -9.49 19.77 0.46
N ALA A 195 -9.70 20.19 -0.79
CA ALA A 195 -11.00 20.50 -1.38
C ALA A 195 -10.94 20.13 -2.87
N ARG A 196 -11.01 18.85 -3.19
CA ARG A 196 -10.91 18.34 -4.57
C ARG A 196 -11.60 17.00 -4.74
N GLU A 197 -11.84 16.63 -5.99
CA GLU A 197 -12.31 15.28 -6.32
C GLU A 197 -11.19 14.27 -6.07
N CYS A 198 -11.26 13.56 -4.95
CA CYS A 198 -10.34 12.48 -4.63
C CYS A 198 -10.94 11.55 -3.57
N SER A 199 -10.68 10.27 -3.71
CA SER A 199 -10.91 9.25 -2.67
C SER A 199 -9.63 8.88 -1.92
N ASN A 200 -8.47 9.32 -2.43
CA ASN A 200 -7.16 9.08 -1.82
C ASN A 200 -6.29 10.33 -1.96
N GLY A 201 -5.51 10.61 -0.93
CA GLY A 201 -4.53 11.69 -0.93
C GLY A 201 -3.14 11.16 -0.61
N TYR A 202 -2.13 11.70 -1.29
CA TYR A 202 -0.72 11.47 -0.98
C TYR A 202 -0.02 12.83 -0.92
N TYR A 203 0.63 13.08 0.20
CA TYR A 203 1.28 14.36 0.51
C TYR A 203 2.71 14.10 0.93
N GLU A 204 3.64 14.75 0.24
CA GLU A 204 5.07 14.61 0.45
C GLU A 204 5.67 15.89 1.03
N TYR A 205 6.53 15.75 2.03
CA TYR A 205 7.18 16.85 2.73
C TYR A 205 8.69 16.74 2.56
N ALA A 206 9.24 17.53 1.63
CA ALA A 206 10.65 17.45 1.23
C ALA A 206 11.60 17.69 2.42
N ASP A 207 11.27 18.65 3.29
CA ASP A 207 12.08 18.98 4.47
C ASP A 207 11.72 18.12 5.69
N GLY A 208 10.67 17.29 5.57
CA GLY A 208 10.12 16.50 6.67
C GLY A 208 9.31 17.33 7.67
N ILE A 209 8.51 16.63 8.46
CA ILE A 209 7.75 17.18 9.58
C ILE A 209 8.10 16.39 10.83
N ARG A 210 8.53 17.08 11.90
CA ARG A 210 8.75 16.45 13.20
C ARG A 210 7.44 16.44 13.98
N ALA A 211 6.85 15.26 14.14
CA ALA A 211 5.60 15.08 14.88
C ALA A 211 5.48 13.67 15.46
N ARG A 212 4.62 13.53 16.48
CA ARG A 212 4.23 12.24 17.07
C ARG A 212 2.83 11.83 16.63
N TYR A 213 1.94 12.78 16.44
CA TYR A 213 0.54 12.52 16.13
C TYR A 213 0.22 12.99 14.71
N VAL A 214 -0.55 12.18 13.99
CA VAL A 214 -1.11 12.55 12.67
C VAL A 214 -2.61 12.35 12.73
N ARG A 215 -3.38 13.40 12.37
CA ARG A 215 -4.83 13.40 12.38
C ARG A 215 -5.40 13.74 11.01
N VAL A 216 -6.45 13.06 10.64
CA VAL A 216 -7.30 13.42 9.49
C VAL A 216 -8.64 13.85 10.05
N THR A 217 -9.07 15.06 9.72
CA THR A 217 -10.37 15.61 10.12
C THR A 217 -11.22 15.81 8.88
N GLY A 218 -12.39 15.17 8.83
CA GLY A 218 -13.34 15.26 7.74
C GLY A 218 -14.11 16.59 7.73
N GLY A 219 -14.38 17.09 6.55
CA GLY A 219 -15.36 18.12 6.26
C GLY A 219 -16.56 17.51 5.55
N GLU A 220 -17.10 18.22 4.55
CA GLU A 220 -18.12 17.68 3.66
C GLU A 220 -17.49 16.63 2.75
N LEU A 221 -18.14 15.46 2.65
CA LEU A 221 -17.71 14.35 1.81
C LEU A 221 -18.74 14.07 0.72
N PRO A 222 -18.32 13.53 -0.43
CA PRO A 222 -19.21 13.17 -1.52
C PRO A 222 -20.41 12.36 -1.04
N TYR A 223 -21.60 12.68 -1.57
CA TYR A 223 -22.87 11.99 -1.28
C TYR A 223 -23.27 11.97 0.21
N GLY A 224 -22.77 12.91 1.01
CA GLY A 224 -23.08 12.99 2.45
C GLY A 224 -22.65 11.76 3.25
N GLN A 225 -21.61 11.06 2.80
CA GLN A 225 -21.11 9.88 3.49
C GLN A 225 -20.35 10.22 4.77
N ALA A 226 -20.29 9.26 5.69
CA ALA A 226 -19.43 9.35 6.88
C ALA A 226 -17.95 9.34 6.48
N LEU A 227 -17.08 9.90 7.33
CA LEU A 227 -15.64 9.73 7.18
C LEU A 227 -15.26 8.27 7.39
N ARG A 228 -14.65 7.66 6.39
CA ARG A 228 -14.18 6.27 6.41
C ARG A 228 -12.76 6.21 5.90
N ILE A 229 -11.87 5.59 6.65
CA ILE A 229 -10.46 5.49 6.32
C ILE A 229 -10.02 4.03 6.35
N SER A 230 -9.60 3.51 5.21
CA SER A 230 -9.00 2.17 5.06
C SER A 230 -7.48 2.20 5.21
N GLY A 231 -6.86 3.39 5.14
CA GLY A 231 -5.42 3.52 5.35
C GLY A 231 -5.03 4.94 5.73
N LEU A 232 -4.55 5.15 6.95
CA LEU A 232 -3.80 6.34 7.35
C LEU A 232 -2.33 5.92 7.45
N ARG A 233 -1.63 6.08 6.33
CA ARG A 233 -0.26 5.62 6.17
C ARG A 233 0.68 6.80 6.33
N VAL A 234 1.54 6.73 7.33
CA VAL A 234 2.56 7.75 7.61
C VAL A 234 3.92 7.15 7.30
N PHE A 235 4.63 7.76 6.38
CA PHE A 235 5.96 7.31 5.94
C PHE A 235 7.04 8.26 6.42
N GLY A 236 8.19 7.70 6.74
CA GLY A 236 9.33 8.49 7.17
C GLY A 236 10.54 7.65 7.55
N ASN A 237 11.43 8.26 8.32
CA ASN A 237 12.65 7.62 8.78
C ASN A 237 12.52 7.23 10.26
N GLY A 238 12.54 5.94 10.53
CA GLY A 238 12.65 5.45 11.89
C GLY A 238 14.07 5.67 12.47
N GLU A 239 14.15 5.86 13.77
CA GLU A 239 15.41 6.15 14.48
C GLU A 239 15.89 4.97 15.35
N GLY A 240 15.40 3.77 15.09
CA GLY A 240 15.71 2.56 15.84
C GLY A 240 16.54 1.55 15.04
N ALA A 241 16.66 0.36 15.59
CA ALA A 241 17.33 -0.75 14.93
C ALA A 241 16.44 -1.39 13.85
N LYS A 242 17.03 -1.76 12.73
CA LYS A 242 16.41 -2.65 11.75
C LYS A 242 16.15 -4.03 12.38
N PRO A 243 15.19 -4.82 11.87
CA PRO A 243 14.98 -6.18 12.38
C PRO A 243 16.16 -7.09 12.06
N ALA A 244 16.25 -8.21 12.77
CA ALA A 244 17.22 -9.24 12.47
C ALA A 244 16.96 -9.87 11.08
N GLN A 245 17.98 -10.45 10.46
CA GLN A 245 17.84 -11.17 9.21
C GLN A 245 16.91 -12.38 9.39
N ALA A 246 16.00 -12.60 8.45
CA ALA A 246 15.13 -13.77 8.46
C ALA A 246 15.92 -15.06 8.23
N GLU A 247 15.71 -16.04 9.09
CA GLU A 247 16.11 -17.42 8.86
C GLU A 247 14.92 -18.17 8.25
N ALA A 248 14.94 -18.34 6.93
CA ALA A 248 13.82 -18.82 6.16
C ALA A 248 14.12 -20.17 5.47
N ALA A 249 13.06 -20.96 5.31
CA ALA A 249 13.05 -22.20 4.54
C ALA A 249 11.82 -22.25 3.65
N GLY A 250 11.87 -23.10 2.61
CA GLY A 250 10.76 -23.27 1.70
C GLY A 250 10.70 -24.67 1.14
N ILE A 251 9.50 -25.19 0.98
CA ILE A 251 9.23 -26.49 0.40
C ILE A 251 8.08 -26.41 -0.59
N ARG A 252 8.17 -27.13 -1.71
CA ARG A 252 7.01 -27.34 -2.58
C ARG A 252 5.96 -28.17 -1.86
N VAL A 253 4.72 -27.72 -1.90
CA VAL A 253 3.56 -28.45 -1.38
C VAL A 253 3.00 -29.35 -2.48
N ASP A 254 3.00 -28.84 -3.70
CA ASP A 254 2.64 -29.57 -4.91
C ASP A 254 3.33 -28.97 -6.15
N ALA A 255 2.86 -29.33 -7.35
CA ALA A 255 3.45 -28.88 -8.60
C ALA A 255 3.35 -27.34 -8.82
N LEU A 256 2.39 -26.66 -8.18
CA LEU A 256 2.08 -25.25 -8.41
C LEU A 256 2.28 -24.37 -7.19
N ASP A 257 2.33 -24.96 -5.99
CA ASP A 257 2.36 -24.23 -4.73
C ASP A 257 3.63 -24.54 -3.92
N ALA A 258 4.11 -23.55 -3.19
CA ALA A 258 5.20 -23.70 -2.23
C ALA A 258 4.89 -22.94 -0.95
N LYS A 259 5.24 -23.56 0.18
CA LYS A 259 5.17 -22.93 1.50
C LYS A 259 6.54 -22.40 1.87
N ILE A 260 6.60 -21.11 2.18
CA ILE A 260 7.79 -20.42 2.66
C ILE A 260 7.52 -20.03 4.11
N SER A 261 8.44 -20.32 5.01
CA SER A 261 8.33 -20.01 6.43
C SER A 261 9.65 -19.47 6.97
N TRP A 262 9.57 -18.72 8.06
CA TRP A 262 10.73 -18.17 8.77
C TRP A 262 10.45 -18.14 10.26
N GLN A 263 11.51 -18.02 11.06
CA GLN A 263 11.36 -17.86 12.50
C GLN A 263 10.77 -16.48 12.82
N HIS A 264 10.00 -16.40 13.89
CA HIS A 264 9.51 -15.11 14.37
C HIS A 264 10.66 -14.13 14.60
N ILE A 265 10.55 -12.93 14.04
CA ILE A 265 11.58 -11.90 14.10
C ILE A 265 11.06 -10.77 14.99
N GLU A 266 11.67 -10.66 16.16
CA GLU A 266 11.34 -9.57 17.09
C GLU A 266 11.57 -8.21 16.43
N ASN A 267 10.66 -7.26 16.64
CA ASN A 267 10.66 -5.92 16.06
C ASN A 267 10.49 -5.85 14.53
N ALA A 268 10.18 -6.95 13.83
CA ALA A 268 9.75 -6.88 12.44
C ALA A 268 8.28 -6.47 12.34
N GLN A 269 7.95 -5.61 11.38
CA GLN A 269 6.57 -5.35 10.96
C GLN A 269 6.11 -6.41 9.97
N GLY A 270 7.05 -7.02 9.25
CA GLY A 270 6.77 -8.05 8.28
C GLY A 270 8.00 -8.49 7.51
N CYS A 271 7.75 -9.30 6.48
CA CYS A 271 8.76 -9.78 5.55
C CYS A 271 8.34 -9.55 4.10
N ASN A 272 9.30 -9.21 3.25
CA ASN A 272 9.14 -9.17 1.80
C ASN A 272 9.75 -10.45 1.21
N VAL A 273 8.91 -11.36 0.74
CA VAL A 273 9.33 -12.61 0.12
C VAL A 273 9.57 -12.37 -1.36
N ARG A 274 10.83 -12.32 -1.77
CA ARG A 274 11.23 -12.22 -3.18
C ARG A 274 11.50 -13.60 -3.73
N TYR A 275 11.06 -13.87 -4.94
CA TYR A 275 11.26 -15.17 -5.57
C TYR A 275 11.38 -15.08 -7.10
N GLY A 276 11.99 -16.10 -7.68
CA GLY A 276 12.18 -16.19 -9.12
C GLY A 276 12.95 -17.43 -9.54
N ILE A 277 13.26 -17.52 -10.82
CA ILE A 277 13.79 -18.73 -11.46
C ILE A 277 15.32 -18.87 -11.41
N ALA A 278 16.01 -17.88 -10.87
CA ALA A 278 17.47 -17.92 -10.66
C ALA A 278 17.83 -17.02 -9.47
N PRO A 279 19.00 -17.18 -8.84
CA PRO A 279 19.41 -16.37 -7.68
C PRO A 279 19.50 -14.87 -7.99
N ASP A 280 19.81 -14.50 -9.22
CA ASP A 280 19.88 -13.15 -9.74
C ASP A 280 18.60 -12.67 -10.47
N LYS A 281 17.51 -13.45 -10.40
CA LYS A 281 16.23 -13.18 -11.07
C LYS A 281 15.04 -13.30 -10.11
N LEU A 282 15.14 -12.67 -8.95
CA LEU A 282 14.08 -12.62 -7.95
C LEU A 282 13.10 -11.48 -8.27
N TYR A 283 12.40 -11.58 -9.41
CA TYR A 283 11.58 -10.50 -9.96
C TYR A 283 10.16 -10.43 -9.40
N LEU A 284 9.76 -11.44 -8.63
CA LEU A 284 8.47 -11.50 -7.99
C LEU A 284 8.65 -11.23 -6.51
N SER A 285 7.70 -10.52 -5.91
CA SER A 285 7.71 -10.28 -4.47
C SER A 285 6.32 -10.36 -3.86
N TRP A 286 6.28 -10.67 -2.58
CA TRP A 286 5.08 -10.70 -1.77
C TRP A 286 5.37 -10.12 -0.39
N LEU A 287 4.73 -8.98 -0.11
CA LEU A 287 4.82 -8.32 1.18
C LEU A 287 3.87 -9.02 2.17
N VAL A 288 4.42 -9.50 3.27
CA VAL A 288 3.70 -10.27 4.30
C VAL A 288 3.78 -9.53 5.62
N TYR A 289 2.62 -9.22 6.19
CA TYR A 289 2.49 -8.68 7.53
C TYR A 289 1.89 -9.73 8.45
N ASP A 290 2.25 -9.68 9.74
CA ASP A 290 1.63 -10.50 10.81
C ASP A 290 1.62 -12.01 10.60
N ALA A 291 2.55 -12.52 9.82
CA ALA A 291 2.68 -13.95 9.64
C ALA A 291 4.16 -14.32 9.50
N ASP A 292 4.47 -15.52 9.91
CA ASP A 292 5.80 -16.12 9.82
C ASP A 292 5.86 -17.16 8.68
N GLU A 293 4.84 -17.14 7.81
CA GLU A 293 4.77 -18.01 6.64
C GLU A 293 3.88 -17.44 5.53
N VAL A 294 4.10 -17.90 4.31
CA VAL A 294 3.25 -17.62 3.16
C VAL A 294 3.23 -18.79 2.19
N THR A 295 2.10 -19.02 1.53
CA THR A 295 2.01 -19.94 0.40
C THR A 295 2.13 -19.16 -0.90
N LEU A 296 3.20 -19.42 -1.64
CA LEU A 296 3.36 -18.95 -3.01
C LEU A 296 2.59 -19.90 -3.93
N SER A 297 1.57 -19.39 -4.59
CA SER A 297 0.74 -20.17 -5.52
C SER A 297 1.04 -19.79 -6.97
N THR A 298 0.63 -20.64 -7.90
CA THR A 298 0.79 -20.43 -9.35
C THR A 298 2.25 -20.47 -9.83
N LEU A 299 3.09 -21.23 -9.17
CA LEU A 299 4.42 -21.54 -9.66
C LEU A 299 4.33 -22.44 -10.92
N THR A 300 5.36 -22.46 -11.74
CA THR A 300 5.43 -23.34 -12.90
C THR A 300 5.87 -24.74 -12.45
N ALA A 301 5.14 -25.77 -12.86
CA ALA A 301 5.48 -27.16 -12.57
C ALA A 301 6.85 -27.52 -13.19
N GLY A 302 7.70 -28.18 -12.41
CA GLY A 302 9.03 -28.58 -12.84
C GLY A 302 10.07 -27.47 -12.97
N GLN A 303 9.70 -26.21 -12.76
CA GLN A 303 10.63 -25.09 -12.75
C GLN A 303 11.29 -24.97 -11.37
N GLU A 304 12.61 -24.81 -11.34
CA GLU A 304 13.35 -24.45 -10.13
C GLU A 304 13.05 -23.01 -9.73
N TYR A 305 12.94 -22.77 -8.42
CA TYR A 305 12.78 -21.44 -7.87
C TYR A 305 13.80 -21.16 -6.78
N TYR A 306 14.11 -19.87 -6.64
CA TYR A 306 14.98 -19.31 -5.61
C TYR A 306 14.19 -18.28 -4.83
N ILE A 307 14.40 -18.25 -3.52
CA ILE A 307 13.65 -17.47 -2.55
C ILE A 307 14.61 -16.61 -1.74
N CYS A 308 14.21 -15.40 -1.42
CA CYS A 308 14.86 -14.52 -0.44
C CYS A 308 13.79 -13.88 0.43
N VAL A 309 13.96 -13.88 1.74
CA VAL A 309 13.02 -13.29 2.69
C VAL A 309 13.69 -12.12 3.39
N ASP A 310 13.34 -10.91 3.00
CA ASP A 310 13.85 -9.67 3.60
C ASP A 310 12.92 -9.26 4.74
N SER A 311 13.43 -9.10 5.95
CA SER A 311 12.68 -8.57 7.08
C SER A 311 12.67 -7.04 7.06
N PHE A 312 11.59 -6.42 7.55
CA PHE A 312 11.51 -4.95 7.59
C PHE A 312 10.74 -4.45 8.82
N ASN A 313 11.03 -3.20 9.18
CA ASN A 313 10.27 -2.43 10.15
C ASN A 313 10.34 -0.91 9.80
N GLU A 314 9.84 -0.07 10.69
CA GLU A 314 9.88 1.40 10.52
C GLU A 314 11.30 1.99 10.40
N ASN A 315 12.35 1.22 10.73
CA ASN A 315 13.75 1.65 10.70
C ASN A 315 14.51 1.16 9.46
N GLY A 316 13.86 0.35 8.62
CA GLY A 316 14.41 -0.11 7.35
C GLY A 316 14.29 -1.59 7.09
N ILE A 317 14.99 -2.03 6.05
CA ILE A 317 14.98 -3.39 5.52
C ILE A 317 16.29 -4.09 5.85
N THR A 318 16.21 -5.33 6.30
CA THR A 318 17.35 -6.25 6.46
C THR A 318 17.26 -7.35 5.41
N PRO A 319 18.18 -7.39 4.42
CA PRO A 319 18.15 -8.38 3.37
C PRO A 319 18.31 -9.81 3.90
N GLY A 320 17.54 -10.74 3.36
CA GLY A 320 17.64 -12.15 3.63
C GLY A 320 18.78 -12.83 2.85
N LYS A 321 18.94 -14.13 3.08
CA LYS A 321 19.79 -15.00 2.25
C LYS A 321 18.96 -15.65 1.17
N THR A 322 19.49 -15.67 -0.06
CA THR A 322 18.86 -16.41 -1.15
C THR A 322 19.12 -17.92 -1.00
N PHE A 323 18.08 -18.72 -1.10
CA PHE A 323 18.16 -20.18 -1.09
C PHE A 323 17.32 -20.78 -2.22
N LYS A 324 17.64 -22.01 -2.60
CA LYS A 324 16.87 -22.77 -3.58
C LYS A 324 15.67 -23.42 -2.87
N LEU A 325 14.49 -23.33 -3.50
CA LEU A 325 13.29 -24.01 -3.03
C LEU A 325 13.47 -25.52 -3.16
N GLU A 326 13.23 -26.24 -2.07
CA GLU A 326 13.31 -27.70 -2.02
C GLU A 326 12.01 -28.36 -2.54
N GLY A 327 12.14 -29.55 -3.14
CA GLY A 327 11.02 -30.38 -3.60
C GLY A 327 10.95 -30.69 -5.06
#